data_0ab313d29cba0497ec32573a0a2c5cd9
#
_entry.id   0ab313d29cba0497ec32573a0a2c5cd9
#
_cell.length_a   1.000
_cell.length_b   1.000
_cell.length_c   1.000
_cell.angle_alpha   90.00
_cell.angle_beta   90.00
_cell.angle_gamma   90.00
#
_symmetry.space_group_name_H-M   'P 1'
#
loop_
_entity.id
_entity.type
_entity.pdbx_description
1 polymer ?
#
loop_
_entity_poly.entity_id
_entity_poly.type
_entity_poly.pdbx_seq_one_letter_code
_entity_poly.pdbx_strand_id
1 'polypeptide(L)'
;MSYVFGIDGGGTKTICLLMDENKIVLGRGEAGPSNYQTLGIEKAKQSIQLAIERAILSANIKVDRHLNIEAICLGLAGVGRPKDIEIVQFFVQNLQLTHNLPISQLWQPKNIVVCSDCAIALVGGTGHSSGIAVISGTGSIVFGQNRQGKTKRVGGWGYILGDEGSGYDIAIRGLQAALKFYDGRGTPTILAEKFQVYLGLKNLEELVEVVYRRGWGVKEIAGLSLIVDRAAAEGDRVADDIINSAVAELIWATKTAISGLFNQTEDFEIVTIGGVWGGEANCRGRFEVAVSAIAPLAQVISPRYEPAFGAGLLALNALNS
;
A
#
# COMPACT_ATOMS: atom_id res chain seq x y z
N MET A 1 21.70 -12.79 -20.27
CA MET A 1 20.92 -12.58 -19.03
C MET A 1 19.92 -11.50 -19.29
N SER A 2 18.68 -11.80 -19.03
CA SER A 2 17.55 -10.88 -19.17
C SER A 2 17.25 -10.24 -17.84
N TYR A 3 17.00 -8.94 -17.86
CA TYR A 3 16.70 -8.18 -16.66
C TYR A 3 15.34 -7.51 -16.79
N VAL A 4 14.72 -7.21 -15.66
CA VAL A 4 13.46 -6.48 -15.58
C VAL A 4 13.51 -5.39 -14.51
N PHE A 5 12.68 -4.36 -14.67
CA PHE A 5 12.40 -3.39 -13.60
C PHE A 5 11.04 -3.65 -12.97
N GLY A 6 11.02 -3.69 -11.65
CA GLY A 6 9.80 -3.64 -10.84
C GLY A 6 9.72 -2.31 -10.09
N ILE A 7 8.66 -1.54 -10.32
CA ILE A 7 8.50 -0.20 -9.74
C ILE A 7 7.23 -0.12 -8.88
N ASP A 8 7.41 0.31 -7.64
CA ASP A 8 6.36 0.71 -6.71
C ASP A 8 6.38 2.24 -6.56
N GLY A 9 5.35 2.91 -7.07
CA GLY A 9 5.26 4.36 -7.06
C GLY A 9 4.09 4.87 -6.24
N GLY A 10 4.41 5.42 -5.08
CA GLY A 10 3.43 5.93 -4.11
C GLY A 10 3.32 7.45 -4.05
N GLY A 11 2.52 7.91 -3.09
CA GLY A 11 2.35 9.34 -2.77
C GLY A 11 3.52 9.95 -1.98
N THR A 12 4.48 9.13 -1.50
CA THR A 12 5.61 9.61 -0.67
C THR A 12 6.97 9.25 -1.25
N LYS A 13 7.08 8.11 -1.91
CA LYS A 13 8.33 7.61 -2.51
C LYS A 13 8.04 6.71 -3.70
N THR A 14 9.10 6.46 -4.48
CA THR A 14 9.14 5.51 -5.58
C THR A 14 10.30 4.56 -5.35
N ILE A 15 10.05 3.26 -5.44
CA ILE A 15 11.07 2.22 -5.33
C ILE A 15 11.17 1.52 -6.68
N CYS A 16 12.39 1.35 -7.18
CA CYS A 16 12.69 0.54 -8.35
C CYS A 16 13.64 -0.61 -7.96
N LEU A 17 13.27 -1.83 -8.33
CA LEU A 17 14.15 -2.99 -8.26
C LEU A 17 14.60 -3.40 -9.65
N LEU A 18 15.90 -3.64 -9.82
CA LEU A 18 16.49 -4.34 -10.96
C LEU A 18 16.59 -5.81 -10.59
N MET A 19 15.93 -6.68 -11.35
CA MET A 19 15.90 -8.13 -11.09
C MET A 19 16.36 -8.90 -12.33
N ASP A 20 16.94 -10.07 -12.11
CA ASP A 20 17.23 -11.03 -13.17
C ASP A 20 16.08 -12.04 -13.40
N GLU A 21 16.24 -12.88 -14.42
CA GLU A 21 15.32 -13.96 -14.79
C GLU A 21 15.11 -15.01 -13.68
N ASN A 22 16.04 -15.11 -12.73
CA ASN A 22 15.98 -16.01 -11.56
C ASN A 22 15.31 -15.34 -10.34
N LYS A 23 14.72 -14.15 -10.52
CA LYS A 23 14.09 -13.35 -9.46
C LYS A 23 15.08 -12.82 -8.41
N ILE A 24 16.38 -12.73 -8.73
CA ILE A 24 17.39 -12.16 -7.85
C ILE A 24 17.38 -10.65 -8.01
N VAL A 25 17.25 -9.92 -6.88
CA VAL A 25 17.36 -8.46 -6.86
C VAL A 25 18.83 -8.09 -6.95
N LEU A 26 19.21 -7.42 -8.02
CA LEU A 26 20.57 -6.98 -8.32
C LEU A 26 20.84 -5.55 -7.91
N GLY A 27 19.79 -4.71 -7.93
CA GLY A 27 19.90 -3.32 -7.54
C GLY A 27 18.57 -2.76 -7.05
N ARG A 28 18.66 -1.74 -6.18
CA ARG A 28 17.52 -1.04 -5.59
C ARG A 28 17.74 0.46 -5.64
N GLY A 29 16.78 1.19 -6.21
CA GLY A 29 16.75 2.64 -6.23
C GLY A 29 15.51 3.18 -5.52
N GLU A 30 15.68 4.31 -4.84
CA GLU A 30 14.58 5.03 -4.18
C GLU A 30 14.61 6.50 -4.58
N ALA A 31 13.43 7.07 -4.88
CA ALA A 31 13.25 8.47 -5.26
C ALA A 31 12.00 9.06 -4.60
N GLY A 32 11.70 10.32 -4.90
CA GLY A 32 10.51 11.02 -4.43
C GLY A 32 9.20 10.38 -4.91
N PRO A 33 8.05 10.97 -4.55
CA PRO A 33 6.73 10.45 -4.91
C PRO A 33 6.50 10.47 -6.44
N SER A 34 5.66 9.54 -6.93
CA SER A 34 5.31 9.44 -8.36
C SER A 34 3.80 9.27 -8.63
N ASN A 35 2.94 9.62 -7.66
CA ASN A 35 1.53 9.72 -7.94
C ASN A 35 1.27 10.91 -8.88
N TYR A 36 1.12 10.64 -10.18
CA TYR A 36 0.99 11.67 -11.21
C TYR A 36 -0.31 12.50 -11.11
N GLN A 37 -1.33 11.96 -10.47
CA GLN A 37 -2.61 12.69 -10.28
C GLN A 37 -2.44 13.87 -9.32
N THR A 38 -1.54 13.77 -8.34
CA THR A 38 -1.29 14.83 -7.37
C THR A 38 -0.12 15.73 -7.75
N LEU A 39 0.90 15.19 -8.43
CA LEU A 39 2.17 15.90 -8.72
C LEU A 39 2.29 16.39 -10.16
N GLY A 40 1.44 15.88 -11.07
CA GLY A 40 1.58 16.02 -12.50
C GLY A 40 2.56 15.02 -13.12
N ILE A 41 2.44 14.82 -14.44
CA ILE A 41 3.18 13.77 -15.18
C ILE A 41 4.69 13.98 -15.12
N GLU A 42 5.18 15.21 -15.31
CA GLU A 42 6.62 15.49 -15.39
C GLU A 42 7.37 15.17 -14.09
N LYS A 43 6.81 15.54 -12.94
CA LYS A 43 7.41 15.23 -11.64
C LYS A 43 7.39 13.72 -11.35
N ALA A 44 6.29 13.06 -11.68
CA ALA A 44 6.17 11.60 -11.53
C ALA A 44 7.23 10.88 -12.40
N LYS A 45 7.39 11.31 -13.65
CA LYS A 45 8.39 10.80 -14.59
C LYS A 45 9.81 10.98 -14.06
N GLN A 46 10.15 12.17 -13.53
CA GLN A 46 11.47 12.44 -12.93
C GLN A 46 11.75 11.52 -11.74
N SER A 47 10.77 11.28 -10.86
CA SER A 47 10.94 10.36 -9.73
C SER A 47 11.16 8.92 -10.20
N ILE A 48 10.39 8.45 -11.17
CA ILE A 48 10.54 7.10 -11.74
C ILE A 48 11.92 6.96 -12.39
N GLN A 49 12.33 7.91 -13.21
CA GLN A 49 13.65 7.91 -13.85
C GLN A 49 14.78 7.84 -12.82
N LEU A 50 14.74 8.70 -11.80
CA LEU A 50 15.76 8.74 -10.75
C LEU A 50 15.79 7.41 -9.95
N ALA A 51 14.65 6.78 -9.71
CA ALA A 51 14.60 5.47 -9.07
C ALA A 51 15.26 4.38 -9.95
N ILE A 52 15.03 4.40 -11.26
CA ILE A 52 15.65 3.48 -12.22
C ILE A 52 17.18 3.69 -12.24
N GLU A 53 17.64 4.93 -12.39
CA GLU A 53 19.06 5.27 -12.40
C GLU A 53 19.77 4.78 -11.13
N ARG A 54 19.17 5.02 -9.97
CA ARG A 54 19.70 4.56 -8.69
C ARG A 54 19.70 3.03 -8.56
N ALA A 55 18.70 2.34 -9.09
CA ALA A 55 18.67 0.88 -9.11
C ALA A 55 19.81 0.31 -9.98
N ILE A 56 20.07 0.89 -11.13
CA ILE A 56 21.19 0.51 -11.99
C ILE A 56 22.53 0.79 -11.30
N LEU A 57 22.69 1.96 -10.69
CA LEU A 57 23.94 2.34 -10.01
C LEU A 57 24.22 1.47 -8.78
N SER A 58 23.19 1.04 -8.07
CA SER A 58 23.34 0.15 -6.89
C SER A 58 23.59 -1.31 -7.27
N ALA A 59 23.28 -1.69 -8.49
CA ALA A 59 23.57 -3.02 -9.00
C ALA A 59 25.09 -3.13 -9.23
N ASN A 60 25.75 -4.04 -8.54
CA ASN A 60 27.19 -4.27 -8.66
C ASN A 60 27.54 -5.02 -9.97
N ILE A 61 26.92 -4.59 -11.07
CA ILE A 61 27.11 -5.16 -12.40
C ILE A 61 28.17 -4.30 -13.11
N LYS A 62 29.22 -4.93 -13.66
CA LYS A 62 30.17 -4.22 -14.55
C LYS A 62 29.38 -3.73 -15.77
N VAL A 63 29.01 -2.45 -15.76
CA VAL A 63 28.29 -1.80 -16.87
C VAL A 63 29.30 -1.44 -17.96
N ASP A 64 30.00 -2.42 -18.53
CA ASP A 64 30.81 -2.21 -19.74
C ASP A 64 29.93 -2.20 -21.01
N ARG A 65 28.64 -2.51 -20.89
CA ARG A 65 27.65 -2.55 -21.99
C ARG A 65 26.26 -2.16 -21.47
N HIS A 66 25.40 -1.71 -22.37
CA HIS A 66 23.99 -1.45 -22.09
C HIS A 66 23.33 -2.71 -21.53
N LEU A 67 22.54 -2.52 -20.46
CA LEU A 67 21.80 -3.62 -19.84
C LEU A 67 20.65 -4.08 -20.76
N ASN A 68 20.47 -5.39 -20.90
CA ASN A 68 19.35 -5.97 -21.62
C ASN A 68 18.11 -6.02 -20.69
N ILE A 69 17.43 -4.88 -20.56
CA ILE A 69 16.18 -4.78 -19.81
C ILE A 69 15.03 -5.13 -20.74
N GLU A 70 14.42 -6.29 -20.55
CA GLU A 70 13.40 -6.82 -21.46
C GLU A 70 11.98 -6.38 -21.12
N ALA A 71 11.68 -6.16 -19.84
CA ALA A 71 10.36 -5.70 -19.39
C ALA A 71 10.44 -4.76 -18.18
N ILE A 72 9.36 -4.01 -18.00
CA ILE A 72 9.15 -3.13 -16.86
C ILE A 72 7.71 -3.23 -16.38
N CYS A 73 7.53 -3.30 -15.07
CA CYS A 73 6.21 -3.17 -14.46
C CYS A 73 6.17 -1.97 -13.51
N LEU A 74 5.17 -1.13 -13.66
CA LEU A 74 4.89 0.00 -12.78
C LEU A 74 3.57 -0.23 -12.05
N GLY A 75 3.64 -0.39 -10.73
CA GLY A 75 2.48 -0.35 -9.84
C GLY A 75 2.41 1.03 -9.21
N LEU A 76 1.43 1.83 -9.59
CA LEU A 76 1.39 3.23 -9.20
C LEU A 76 0.11 3.58 -8.44
N ALA A 77 0.27 4.32 -7.34
CA ALA A 77 -0.85 4.94 -6.65
C ALA A 77 -1.59 5.89 -7.58
N GLY A 78 -2.93 5.85 -7.54
CA GLY A 78 -3.78 6.65 -8.41
C GLY A 78 -4.00 6.06 -9.81
N VAL A 79 -3.39 4.92 -10.14
CA VAL A 79 -3.62 4.19 -11.38
C VAL A 79 -4.63 3.07 -11.13
N GLY A 80 -5.78 3.13 -11.80
CA GLY A 80 -6.83 2.13 -11.64
C GLY A 80 -7.84 2.09 -12.76
N ARG A 81 -7.81 3.07 -13.67
CA ARG A 81 -8.72 3.15 -14.82
C ARG A 81 -7.94 2.90 -16.11
N PRO A 82 -8.58 2.41 -17.19
CA PRO A 82 -7.90 2.20 -18.48
C PRO A 82 -7.14 3.44 -18.97
N LYS A 83 -7.76 4.63 -18.84
CA LYS A 83 -7.13 5.89 -19.21
C LYS A 83 -5.84 6.20 -18.43
N ASP A 84 -5.80 5.85 -17.15
CA ASP A 84 -4.59 6.04 -16.33
C ASP A 84 -3.45 5.14 -16.83
N ILE A 85 -3.78 3.91 -17.20
CA ILE A 85 -2.82 2.94 -17.75
C ILE A 85 -2.24 3.46 -19.07
N GLU A 86 -3.08 3.93 -20.00
CA GLU A 86 -2.65 4.50 -21.28
C GLU A 86 -1.70 5.69 -21.10
N ILE A 87 -2.03 6.61 -20.18
CA ILE A 87 -1.18 7.78 -19.88
C ILE A 87 0.20 7.32 -19.38
N VAL A 88 0.22 6.37 -18.45
CA VAL A 88 1.48 5.88 -17.87
C VAL A 88 2.29 5.11 -18.89
N GLN A 89 1.68 4.24 -19.69
CA GLN A 89 2.37 3.54 -20.78
C GLN A 89 3.01 4.51 -21.76
N PHE A 90 2.29 5.54 -22.16
CA PHE A 90 2.78 6.55 -23.08
C PHE A 90 4.00 7.29 -22.51
N PHE A 91 3.97 7.72 -21.25
CA PHE A 91 5.13 8.42 -20.70
C PHE A 91 6.34 7.51 -20.45
N VAL A 92 6.13 6.22 -20.15
CA VAL A 92 7.23 5.25 -20.01
C VAL A 92 7.92 4.99 -21.34
N GLN A 93 7.15 4.87 -22.44
CA GLN A 93 7.73 4.77 -23.78
C GLN A 93 8.58 6.01 -24.11
N ASN A 94 8.08 7.20 -23.81
CA ASN A 94 8.82 8.45 -24.05
C ASN A 94 10.05 8.59 -23.14
N LEU A 95 10.02 8.02 -21.93
CA LEU A 95 11.18 8.04 -21.03
C LEU A 95 12.39 7.36 -21.66
N GLN A 96 12.20 6.25 -22.37
CA GLN A 96 13.30 5.58 -23.08
C GLN A 96 13.88 6.39 -24.25
N LEU A 97 13.02 7.13 -24.95
CA LEU A 97 13.42 7.91 -26.12
C LEU A 97 14.17 9.20 -25.76
N THR A 98 13.89 9.77 -24.61
CA THR A 98 14.36 11.11 -24.22
C THR A 98 15.53 11.09 -23.24
N HIS A 99 15.82 9.95 -22.61
CA HIS A 99 16.86 9.83 -21.59
C HIS A 99 17.87 8.72 -21.94
N ASN A 100 19.15 9.03 -21.78
CA ASN A 100 20.26 8.07 -21.97
C ASN A 100 20.31 7.03 -20.82
N LEU A 101 19.24 6.30 -20.60
CA LEU A 101 19.32 5.13 -19.75
C LEU A 101 20.23 4.10 -20.42
N PRO A 102 21.15 3.43 -19.70
CA PRO A 102 22.05 2.44 -20.25
C PRO A 102 21.31 1.12 -20.56
N ILE A 103 20.31 1.20 -21.42
CA ILE A 103 19.43 0.09 -21.82
C ILE A 103 19.68 -0.22 -23.29
N SER A 104 19.85 -1.51 -23.61
CA SER A 104 20.29 -1.96 -24.94
C SER A 104 19.19 -1.87 -26.01
N GLN A 105 17.92 -1.89 -25.63
CA GLN A 105 16.80 -1.88 -26.57
C GLN A 105 15.55 -1.21 -25.99
N LEU A 106 14.69 -0.71 -26.90
CA LEU A 106 13.40 -0.15 -26.52
C LEU A 106 12.43 -1.27 -26.10
N TRP A 107 11.68 -1.07 -25.03
CA TRP A 107 10.63 -1.99 -24.62
C TRP A 107 9.51 -2.02 -25.64
N GLN A 108 9.10 -3.22 -26.01
CA GLN A 108 7.87 -3.38 -26.77
C GLN A 108 6.66 -3.03 -25.87
N PRO A 109 5.56 -2.50 -26.43
CA PRO A 109 4.37 -2.14 -25.64
C PRO A 109 3.86 -3.28 -24.76
N LYS A 110 3.91 -4.53 -25.20
CA LYS A 110 3.54 -5.71 -24.43
C LYS A 110 4.41 -5.97 -23.20
N ASN A 111 5.63 -5.47 -23.19
CA ASN A 111 6.60 -5.64 -22.11
C ASN A 111 6.57 -4.47 -21.11
N ILE A 112 5.64 -3.52 -21.29
CA ILE A 112 5.38 -2.42 -20.36
C ILE A 112 4.08 -2.73 -19.61
N VAL A 113 4.21 -3.27 -18.41
CA VAL A 113 3.07 -3.57 -17.54
C VAL A 113 2.79 -2.35 -16.65
N VAL A 114 1.55 -1.88 -16.66
CA VAL A 114 1.10 -0.81 -15.78
C VAL A 114 -0.13 -1.28 -15.01
N CYS A 115 -0.08 -1.19 -13.69
CA CYS A 115 -1.18 -1.57 -12.82
C CYS A 115 -1.26 -0.66 -11.57
N SER A 116 -2.23 -0.93 -10.70
CA SER A 116 -2.33 -0.23 -9.43
C SER A 116 -1.27 -0.72 -8.43
N ASP A 117 -0.94 0.13 -7.46
CA ASP A 117 -0.08 -0.20 -6.31
C ASP A 117 -0.60 -1.41 -5.50
N CYS A 118 -1.92 -1.55 -5.36
CA CYS A 118 -2.51 -2.70 -4.67
C CYS A 118 -2.33 -4.03 -5.44
N ALA A 119 -2.24 -4.00 -6.77
CA ALA A 119 -1.98 -5.22 -7.55
C ALA A 119 -0.55 -5.73 -7.32
N ILE A 120 0.44 -4.85 -7.34
CA ILE A 120 1.83 -5.24 -7.04
C ILE A 120 2.02 -5.61 -5.57
N ALA A 121 1.25 -4.99 -4.66
CA ALA A 121 1.24 -5.34 -3.25
C ALA A 121 0.68 -6.76 -3.03
N LEU A 122 -0.38 -7.16 -3.74
CA LEU A 122 -0.87 -8.53 -3.74
C LEU A 122 0.22 -9.49 -4.20
N VAL A 123 0.82 -9.25 -5.38
CA VAL A 123 1.81 -10.15 -5.97
C VAL A 123 3.08 -10.23 -5.12
N GLY A 124 3.56 -9.11 -4.59
CA GLY A 124 4.70 -9.09 -3.65
C GLY A 124 4.38 -9.82 -2.35
N GLY A 125 3.18 -9.60 -1.82
CA GLY A 125 2.76 -10.21 -0.57
C GLY A 125 2.58 -11.74 -0.66
N THR A 126 1.98 -12.24 -1.72
CA THR A 126 1.70 -13.67 -1.92
C THR A 126 2.79 -14.41 -2.73
N GLY A 127 3.61 -13.71 -3.51
CA GLY A 127 4.55 -14.29 -4.47
C GLY A 127 3.89 -14.77 -5.78
N HIS A 128 2.57 -14.60 -5.94
CA HIS A 128 1.79 -14.98 -7.12
C HIS A 128 0.60 -14.03 -7.33
N SER A 129 -0.09 -14.13 -8.48
CA SER A 129 -1.14 -13.17 -8.85
C SER A 129 -2.53 -13.46 -8.25
N SER A 130 -2.76 -14.65 -7.65
CA SER A 130 -4.06 -15.02 -7.10
C SER A 130 -4.09 -14.84 -5.59
N GLY A 131 -5.17 -14.25 -5.05
CA GLY A 131 -5.35 -14.02 -3.61
C GLY A 131 -6.01 -12.68 -3.33
N ILE A 132 -5.92 -12.25 -2.08
CA ILE A 132 -6.47 -10.97 -1.61
C ILE A 132 -5.39 -10.21 -0.83
N ALA A 133 -5.17 -8.95 -1.14
CA ALA A 133 -4.41 -8.02 -0.32
C ALA A 133 -5.38 -7.15 0.48
N VAL A 134 -5.21 -7.13 1.81
CA VAL A 134 -5.92 -6.25 2.73
C VAL A 134 -4.94 -5.23 3.26
N ILE A 135 -4.97 -4.05 2.68
CA ILE A 135 -4.04 -2.98 2.98
C ILE A 135 -4.69 -2.05 4.00
N SER A 136 -4.05 -1.87 5.15
CA SER A 136 -4.44 -0.90 6.16
C SER A 136 -3.19 -0.21 6.74
N GLY A 137 -2.97 0.99 6.25
CA GLY A 137 -1.90 1.91 6.63
C GLY A 137 -2.46 3.30 6.87
N THR A 138 -1.94 4.32 6.19
CA THR A 138 -2.54 5.68 6.21
C THR A 138 -3.98 5.66 5.72
N GLY A 139 -4.27 4.98 4.61
CA GLY A 139 -5.60 4.65 4.11
C GLY A 139 -5.85 3.14 4.16
N SER A 140 -7.01 2.68 3.66
CA SER A 140 -7.34 1.27 3.57
C SER A 140 -7.94 0.88 2.22
N ILE A 141 -7.63 -0.33 1.76
CA ILE A 141 -8.17 -0.91 0.54
C ILE A 141 -8.06 -2.42 0.57
N VAL A 142 -9.05 -3.11 0.01
CA VAL A 142 -8.98 -4.54 -0.29
C VAL A 142 -8.94 -4.73 -1.79
N PHE A 143 -7.94 -5.46 -2.26
CA PHE A 143 -7.77 -5.82 -3.66
C PHE A 143 -7.55 -7.32 -3.79
N GLY A 144 -8.27 -7.95 -4.68
CA GLY A 144 -8.11 -9.37 -4.94
C GLY A 144 -8.08 -9.70 -6.43
N GLN A 145 -7.46 -10.83 -6.74
CA GLN A 145 -7.45 -11.44 -8.07
C GLN A 145 -7.58 -12.95 -7.93
N ASN A 146 -8.44 -13.58 -8.75
CA ASN A 146 -8.55 -15.03 -8.78
C ASN A 146 -7.62 -15.66 -9.82
N ARG A 147 -7.58 -16.99 -9.86
CA ARG A 147 -6.73 -17.76 -10.80
C ARG A 147 -7.07 -17.51 -12.29
N GLN A 148 -8.28 -17.04 -12.59
CA GLN A 148 -8.72 -16.66 -13.94
C GLN A 148 -8.38 -15.21 -14.32
N GLY A 149 -7.69 -14.49 -13.45
CA GLY A 149 -7.32 -13.09 -13.68
C GLY A 149 -8.44 -12.07 -13.42
N LYS A 150 -9.63 -12.51 -12.95
CA LYS A 150 -10.69 -11.60 -12.53
C LYS A 150 -10.25 -10.85 -11.28
N THR A 151 -10.40 -9.53 -11.29
CA THR A 151 -10.03 -8.68 -10.16
C THR A 151 -11.25 -8.08 -9.46
N LYS A 152 -11.09 -7.75 -8.20
CA LYS A 152 -12.07 -6.99 -7.43
C LYS A 152 -11.37 -6.05 -6.46
N ARG A 153 -11.77 -4.79 -6.47
CA ARG A 153 -11.38 -3.77 -5.51
C ARG A 153 -12.57 -3.42 -4.62
N VAL A 154 -12.34 -3.28 -3.31
CA VAL A 154 -13.33 -2.84 -2.32
C VAL A 154 -12.67 -1.78 -1.45
N GLY A 155 -13.32 -0.65 -1.27
CA GLY A 155 -12.77 0.49 -0.54
C GLY A 155 -11.70 1.26 -1.33
N GLY A 156 -10.83 1.98 -0.61
CA GLY A 156 -9.78 2.81 -1.20
C GLY A 156 -10.32 4.07 -1.89
N TRP A 157 -11.35 4.69 -1.30
CA TRP A 157 -11.97 5.92 -1.84
C TRP A 157 -11.36 7.19 -1.26
N GLY A 158 -10.34 7.05 -0.41
CA GLY A 158 -9.71 8.15 0.29
C GLY A 158 -10.42 8.50 1.61
N TYR A 159 -9.71 9.21 2.47
CA TYR A 159 -10.07 9.45 3.87
C TYR A 159 -11.37 10.26 4.11
N ILE A 160 -11.91 10.92 3.09
CA ILE A 160 -13.17 11.65 3.18
C ILE A 160 -14.38 10.75 2.84
N LEU A 161 -14.22 9.87 1.84
CA LEU A 161 -15.31 9.07 1.28
C LEU A 161 -15.26 7.60 1.68
N GLY A 162 -14.21 7.19 2.41
CA GLY A 162 -13.93 5.80 2.73
C GLY A 162 -12.70 5.67 3.63
N ASP A 163 -11.87 4.67 3.33
CA ASP A 163 -10.69 4.28 4.10
C ASP A 163 -11.02 3.83 5.54
N GLU A 164 -12.20 3.24 5.72
CA GLU A 164 -12.66 2.67 6.99
C GLU A 164 -11.68 1.57 7.44
N GLY A 165 -11.34 1.56 8.71
CA GLY A 165 -10.35 0.66 9.29
C GLY A 165 -8.89 1.03 9.00
N SER A 166 -8.62 2.19 8.42
CA SER A 166 -7.27 2.74 8.24
C SER A 166 -6.72 3.38 9.52
N GLY A 167 -5.41 3.66 9.54
CA GLY A 167 -4.81 4.45 10.61
C GLY A 167 -5.43 5.83 10.72
N TYR A 168 -5.81 6.47 9.62
CA TYR A 168 -6.50 7.76 9.65
C TYR A 168 -7.87 7.65 10.33
N ASP A 169 -8.70 6.66 9.95
CA ASP A 169 -10.01 6.43 10.54
C ASP A 169 -9.92 6.13 12.05
N ILE A 170 -9.00 5.24 12.43
CA ILE A 170 -8.73 4.91 13.84
C ILE A 170 -8.32 6.18 14.63
N ALA A 171 -7.41 6.97 14.08
CA ALA A 171 -6.91 8.18 14.73
C ALA A 171 -8.01 9.24 14.90
N ILE A 172 -8.81 9.51 13.86
CA ILE A 172 -9.91 10.48 13.92
C ILE A 172 -10.94 10.05 14.95
N ARG A 173 -11.33 8.78 14.99
CA ARG A 173 -12.27 8.26 15.99
C ARG A 173 -11.69 8.38 17.41
N GLY A 174 -10.40 8.11 17.59
CA GLY A 174 -9.70 8.28 18.86
C GLY A 174 -9.69 9.73 19.35
N LEU A 175 -9.32 10.67 18.47
CA LEU A 175 -9.35 12.11 18.77
C LEU A 175 -10.75 12.59 19.13
N GLN A 176 -11.77 12.16 18.38
CA GLN A 176 -13.16 12.49 18.66
C GLN A 176 -13.63 11.93 20.00
N ALA A 177 -13.23 10.69 20.37
CA ALA A 177 -13.54 10.08 21.65
C ALA A 177 -12.90 10.84 22.82
N ALA A 178 -11.63 11.20 22.68
CA ALA A 178 -10.90 12.01 23.68
C ALA A 178 -11.57 13.37 23.92
N LEU A 179 -11.96 14.06 22.83
CA LEU A 179 -12.65 15.36 22.93
C LEU A 179 -14.06 15.22 23.52
N LYS A 180 -14.82 14.19 23.14
CA LYS A 180 -16.13 13.93 23.74
C LYS A 180 -16.04 13.70 25.26
N PHE A 181 -15.02 12.96 25.71
CA PHE A 181 -14.79 12.77 27.13
C PHE A 181 -14.38 14.10 27.83
N TYR A 182 -13.48 14.86 27.23
CA TYR A 182 -13.09 16.20 27.72
C TYR A 182 -14.27 17.15 27.88
N ASP A 183 -15.21 17.15 26.92
CA ASP A 183 -16.45 17.94 26.96
C ASP A 183 -17.47 17.44 28.02
N GLY A 184 -17.24 16.31 28.68
CA GLY A 184 -18.19 15.70 29.62
C GLY A 184 -19.38 14.97 28.97
N ARG A 185 -19.35 14.72 27.64
CA ARG A 185 -20.43 14.03 26.87
C ARG A 185 -20.01 12.67 26.34
N GLY A 186 -18.84 12.18 26.71
CA GLY A 186 -18.28 10.91 26.26
C GLY A 186 -18.00 9.95 27.40
N THR A 187 -17.80 8.69 27.06
CA THR A 187 -17.37 7.65 27.99
C THR A 187 -15.95 7.93 28.48
N PRO A 188 -15.64 7.69 29.77
CA PRO A 188 -14.29 7.82 30.30
C PRO A 188 -13.27 7.00 29.47
N THR A 189 -12.14 7.64 29.14
CA THR A 189 -11.09 7.03 28.35
C THR A 189 -9.72 7.66 28.68
N ILE A 190 -8.67 6.85 28.63
CA ILE A 190 -7.29 7.33 28.78
C ILE A 190 -6.76 8.05 27.54
N LEU A 191 -7.49 8.00 26.42
CA LEU A 191 -7.08 8.62 25.15
C LEU A 191 -6.82 10.12 25.31
N ALA A 192 -7.62 10.81 26.15
CA ALA A 192 -7.45 12.24 26.42
C ALA A 192 -6.04 12.57 26.93
N GLU A 193 -5.62 11.87 27.99
CA GLU A 193 -4.30 12.01 28.59
C GLU A 193 -3.19 11.55 27.63
N LYS A 194 -3.39 10.41 26.95
CA LYS A 194 -2.39 9.87 26.02
C LYS A 194 -2.11 10.80 24.85
N PHE A 195 -3.13 11.38 24.23
CA PHE A 195 -2.93 12.38 23.17
C PHE A 195 -2.24 13.63 23.70
N GLN A 196 -2.63 14.12 24.90
CA GLN A 196 -2.02 15.27 25.51
C GLN A 196 -0.53 15.06 25.76
N VAL A 197 -0.15 13.93 26.35
CA VAL A 197 1.24 13.57 26.63
C VAL A 197 2.06 13.39 25.36
N TYR A 198 1.53 12.61 24.41
CA TYR A 198 2.24 12.29 23.17
C TYR A 198 2.54 13.53 22.32
N LEU A 199 1.59 14.47 22.27
CA LEU A 199 1.69 15.69 21.47
C LEU A 199 2.34 16.85 22.24
N GLY A 200 2.64 16.68 23.54
CA GLY A 200 3.22 17.71 24.39
C GLY A 200 2.29 18.89 24.62
N LEU A 201 0.97 18.65 24.72
CA LEU A 201 -0.04 19.70 24.87
C LEU A 201 -0.19 20.09 26.34
N LYS A 202 -0.45 21.38 26.60
CA LYS A 202 -0.79 21.87 27.94
C LYS A 202 -2.22 21.49 28.34
N ASN A 203 -3.11 21.51 27.36
CA ASN A 203 -4.50 21.07 27.49
C ASN A 203 -4.99 20.50 26.15
N LEU A 204 -6.15 19.80 26.15
CA LEU A 204 -6.70 19.19 24.95
C LEU A 204 -7.22 20.18 23.89
N GLU A 205 -7.51 21.41 24.27
CA GLU A 205 -7.95 22.46 23.33
C GLU A 205 -6.88 22.77 22.29
N GLU A 206 -5.60 22.57 22.63
CA GLU A 206 -4.47 22.74 21.70
C GLU A 206 -4.49 21.71 20.55
N LEU A 207 -5.32 20.66 20.58
CA LEU A 207 -5.51 19.75 19.45
C LEU A 207 -6.01 20.49 18.20
N VAL A 208 -6.79 21.57 18.36
CA VAL A 208 -7.23 22.40 17.23
C VAL A 208 -6.02 23.02 16.52
N GLU A 209 -5.02 23.49 17.27
CA GLU A 209 -3.80 24.03 16.71
C GLU A 209 -3.00 22.94 15.95
N VAL A 210 -2.87 21.76 16.55
CA VAL A 210 -2.13 20.65 15.95
C VAL A 210 -2.77 20.18 14.65
N VAL A 211 -4.08 19.93 14.67
CA VAL A 211 -4.80 19.31 13.54
C VAL A 211 -5.01 20.31 12.39
N TYR A 212 -5.32 21.58 12.69
CA TYR A 212 -5.75 22.53 11.67
C TYR A 212 -4.71 23.60 11.30
N ARG A 213 -3.71 23.86 12.13
CA ARG A 213 -2.81 25.00 11.93
C ARG A 213 -1.33 24.65 11.77
N ARG A 214 -0.90 23.44 12.17
CA ARG A 214 0.49 22.99 11.99
C ARG A 214 0.79 22.40 10.61
N GLY A 215 -0.14 22.49 9.66
CA GLY A 215 0.03 21.94 8.31
C GLY A 215 0.04 20.41 8.27
N TRP A 216 -0.56 19.75 9.25
CA TRP A 216 -0.69 18.31 9.27
C TRP A 216 -1.58 17.82 8.14
N GLY A 217 -1.09 16.78 7.46
CA GLY A 217 -1.86 16.06 6.45
C GLY A 217 -2.40 14.73 6.98
N VAL A 218 -2.95 13.98 6.08
CA VAL A 218 -3.56 12.66 6.36
C VAL A 218 -2.57 11.70 7.02
N LYS A 219 -1.29 11.74 6.63
CA LYS A 219 -0.25 10.85 7.13
C LYS A 219 0.09 11.12 8.60
N GLU A 220 0.24 12.39 8.97
CA GLU A 220 0.55 12.79 10.34
C GLU A 220 -0.60 12.41 11.27
N ILE A 221 -1.84 12.67 10.85
CA ILE A 221 -3.04 12.28 11.62
C ILE A 221 -3.12 10.75 11.75
N ALA A 222 -2.93 10.01 10.65
CA ALA A 222 -2.95 8.56 10.68
C ALA A 222 -1.92 7.96 11.64
N GLY A 223 -0.77 8.61 11.82
CA GLY A 223 0.25 8.22 12.80
C GLY A 223 -0.25 8.19 14.24
N LEU A 224 -1.29 8.96 14.57
CA LEU A 224 -1.91 8.97 15.90
C LEU A 224 -2.71 7.68 16.20
N SER A 225 -2.99 6.85 15.21
CA SER A 225 -3.61 5.54 15.43
C SER A 225 -2.84 4.66 16.41
N LEU A 226 -1.51 4.82 16.46
CA LEU A 226 -0.66 4.12 17.42
C LEU A 226 -1.05 4.40 18.88
N ILE A 227 -1.55 5.60 19.18
CA ILE A 227 -2.01 5.97 20.53
C ILE A 227 -3.27 5.22 20.88
N VAL A 228 -4.20 5.10 19.92
CA VAL A 228 -5.44 4.35 20.09
C VAL A 228 -5.15 2.86 20.27
N ASP A 229 -4.27 2.33 19.43
CA ASP A 229 -3.83 0.94 19.49
C ASP A 229 -3.23 0.57 20.86
N ARG A 230 -2.31 1.38 21.37
CA ARG A 230 -1.71 1.18 22.70
C ARG A 230 -2.73 1.33 23.83
N ALA A 231 -3.64 2.30 23.75
CA ALA A 231 -4.68 2.46 24.74
C ALA A 231 -5.61 1.22 24.79
N ALA A 232 -5.94 0.65 23.64
CA ALA A 232 -6.72 -0.58 23.56
C ALA A 232 -5.96 -1.77 24.17
N ALA A 233 -4.67 -1.90 23.89
CA ALA A 233 -3.82 -2.94 24.47
C ALA A 233 -3.68 -2.82 26.00
N GLU A 234 -3.74 -1.60 26.54
CA GLU A 234 -3.78 -1.32 27.99
C GLU A 234 -5.15 -1.54 28.62
N GLY A 235 -6.19 -1.90 27.86
CA GLY A 235 -7.51 -2.23 28.34
C GLY A 235 -8.51 -1.07 28.35
N ASP A 236 -8.22 0.06 27.67
CA ASP A 236 -9.20 1.12 27.47
C ASP A 236 -10.34 0.64 26.56
N ARG A 237 -11.56 0.61 27.09
CA ARG A 237 -12.73 0.09 26.37
C ARG A 237 -13.10 0.92 25.15
N VAL A 238 -12.95 2.24 25.23
CA VAL A 238 -13.28 3.14 24.11
C VAL A 238 -12.32 2.92 22.96
N ALA A 239 -11.03 2.80 23.27
CA ALA A 239 -10.01 2.47 22.27
C ALA A 239 -10.22 1.06 21.69
N ASP A 240 -10.56 0.07 22.51
CA ASP A 240 -10.84 -1.30 22.07
C ASP A 240 -12.05 -1.37 21.13
N ASP A 241 -13.13 -0.62 21.44
CA ASP A 241 -14.30 -0.51 20.57
C ASP A 241 -13.96 0.14 19.22
N ILE A 242 -13.05 1.13 19.19
CA ILE A 242 -12.56 1.74 17.95
C ILE A 242 -11.80 0.71 17.11
N ILE A 243 -10.90 -0.04 17.73
CA ILE A 243 -10.10 -1.10 17.05
C ILE A 243 -11.03 -2.20 16.53
N ASN A 244 -11.99 -2.66 17.33
CA ASN A 244 -12.97 -3.67 16.91
C ASN A 244 -13.80 -3.21 15.71
N SER A 245 -14.25 -1.94 15.72
CA SER A 245 -14.97 -1.36 14.60
C SER A 245 -14.10 -1.28 13.33
N ALA A 246 -12.84 -0.87 13.47
CA ALA A 246 -11.90 -0.81 12.34
C ALA A 246 -11.66 -2.19 11.73
N VAL A 247 -11.44 -3.21 12.55
CA VAL A 247 -11.30 -4.60 12.10
C VAL A 247 -12.57 -5.10 11.43
N ALA A 248 -13.77 -4.78 11.96
CA ALA A 248 -15.05 -5.19 11.38
C ALA A 248 -15.25 -4.63 9.96
N GLU A 249 -14.87 -3.37 9.71
CA GLU A 249 -14.93 -2.77 8.37
C GLU A 249 -14.00 -3.49 7.38
N LEU A 250 -12.75 -3.79 7.80
CA LEU A 250 -11.81 -4.54 6.98
C LEU A 250 -12.29 -5.98 6.68
N ILE A 251 -12.96 -6.62 7.64
CA ILE A 251 -13.59 -7.94 7.44
C ILE A 251 -14.73 -7.83 6.44
N TRP A 252 -15.58 -6.81 6.53
CA TRP A 252 -16.71 -6.63 5.60
C TRP A 252 -16.21 -6.39 4.16
N ALA A 253 -15.22 -5.53 3.99
CA ALA A 253 -14.59 -5.32 2.70
C ALA A 253 -13.97 -6.61 2.14
N THR A 254 -13.27 -7.38 2.99
CA THR A 254 -12.65 -8.66 2.62
C THR A 254 -13.70 -9.71 2.22
N LYS A 255 -14.76 -9.86 2.99
CA LYS A 255 -15.89 -10.75 2.67
C LYS A 255 -16.51 -10.41 1.31
N THR A 256 -16.64 -9.11 1.02
CA THR A 256 -17.14 -8.62 -0.26
C THR A 256 -16.21 -8.98 -1.41
N ALA A 257 -14.89 -8.93 -1.22
CA ALA A 257 -13.91 -9.35 -2.22
C ALA A 257 -13.95 -10.87 -2.42
N ILE A 258 -13.95 -11.66 -1.35
CA ILE A 258 -14.06 -13.13 -1.38
C ILE A 258 -15.27 -13.55 -2.20
N SER A 259 -16.47 -13.04 -1.87
CA SER A 259 -17.73 -13.41 -2.55
C SER A 259 -17.73 -13.12 -4.05
N GLY A 260 -16.89 -12.18 -4.50
CA GLY A 260 -16.79 -11.81 -5.92
C GLY A 260 -15.76 -12.60 -6.73
N LEU A 261 -14.83 -13.29 -6.05
CA LEU A 261 -13.64 -13.88 -6.66
C LEU A 261 -13.45 -15.37 -6.41
N PHE A 262 -13.86 -15.87 -5.24
CA PHE A 262 -13.56 -17.23 -4.81
C PHE A 262 -14.82 -17.96 -4.36
N ASN A 263 -14.83 -19.28 -4.58
CA ASN A 263 -15.85 -20.17 -4.06
C ASN A 263 -15.46 -20.70 -2.67
N GLN A 264 -16.43 -21.21 -1.92
CA GLN A 264 -16.19 -21.71 -0.55
C GLN A 264 -15.23 -22.92 -0.48
N THR A 265 -15.03 -23.61 -1.59
CA THR A 265 -14.17 -24.81 -1.71
C THR A 265 -12.76 -24.49 -2.23
N GLU A 266 -12.48 -23.22 -2.54
CA GLU A 266 -11.16 -22.79 -3.04
C GLU A 266 -10.24 -22.39 -1.90
N ASP A 267 -9.00 -22.85 -1.99
CA ASP A 267 -7.89 -22.36 -1.16
C ASP A 267 -7.27 -21.11 -1.78
N PHE A 268 -7.01 -20.11 -0.97
CA PHE A 268 -6.33 -18.87 -1.38
C PHE A 268 -5.68 -18.16 -0.20
N GLU A 269 -4.77 -17.25 -0.51
CA GLU A 269 -4.08 -16.46 0.49
C GLU A 269 -4.67 -15.06 0.63
N ILE A 270 -4.72 -14.57 1.86
CA ILE A 270 -5.05 -13.20 2.21
C ILE A 270 -3.82 -12.57 2.86
N VAL A 271 -3.18 -11.65 2.17
CA VAL A 271 -2.02 -10.95 2.71
C VAL A 271 -2.43 -9.64 3.38
N THR A 272 -2.01 -9.43 4.63
CA THR A 272 -2.26 -8.21 5.40
C THR A 272 -1.07 -7.27 5.29
N ILE A 273 -1.28 -6.04 4.78
CA ILE A 273 -0.23 -5.07 4.48
C ILE A 273 -0.53 -3.73 5.15
N GLY A 274 0.47 -3.12 5.78
CA GLY A 274 0.35 -1.80 6.41
C GLY A 274 0.52 -1.82 7.92
N GLY A 275 0.71 -0.62 8.49
CA GLY A 275 1.11 -0.47 9.90
C GLY A 275 0.05 -0.88 10.92
N VAL A 276 -1.23 -0.85 10.57
CA VAL A 276 -2.32 -1.21 11.50
C VAL A 276 -2.23 -2.67 11.93
N TRP A 277 -1.72 -3.55 11.08
CA TRP A 277 -1.62 -4.98 11.37
C TRP A 277 -0.54 -5.36 12.39
N GLY A 278 0.44 -4.48 12.61
CA GLY A 278 1.57 -4.70 13.53
C GLY A 278 1.35 -4.11 14.92
N GLY A 279 0.16 -3.59 15.23
CA GLY A 279 -0.13 -2.95 16.50
C GLY A 279 -0.24 -3.90 17.69
N GLU A 280 -0.18 -3.34 18.91
CA GLU A 280 -0.23 -4.06 20.19
C GLU A 280 -1.65 -4.56 20.52
N ALA A 281 -2.70 -3.92 19.97
CA ALA A 281 -4.11 -4.32 20.14
C ALA A 281 -4.49 -5.59 19.35
N ASN A 282 -3.51 -6.21 18.67
CA ASN A 282 -3.70 -7.47 17.93
C ASN A 282 -4.80 -7.43 16.86
N CYS A 283 -4.86 -6.33 16.08
CA CYS A 283 -5.80 -6.19 14.96
C CYS A 283 -5.76 -7.39 14.01
N ARG A 284 -4.55 -7.88 13.72
CA ARG A 284 -4.34 -9.02 12.82
C ARG A 284 -4.96 -10.30 13.36
N GLY A 285 -4.72 -10.66 14.63
CA GLY A 285 -5.30 -11.86 15.22
C GLY A 285 -6.83 -11.83 15.27
N ARG A 286 -7.41 -10.65 15.57
CA ARG A 286 -8.89 -10.46 15.51
C ARG A 286 -9.41 -10.68 14.08
N PHE A 287 -8.72 -10.16 13.09
CA PHE A 287 -9.05 -10.34 11.67
C PHE A 287 -8.92 -11.81 11.23
N GLU A 288 -7.85 -12.51 11.60
CA GLU A 288 -7.61 -13.93 11.30
C GLU A 288 -8.73 -14.83 11.82
N VAL A 289 -9.16 -14.63 13.08
CA VAL A 289 -10.27 -15.35 13.68
C VAL A 289 -11.58 -15.16 12.88
N ALA A 290 -11.89 -13.93 12.51
CA ALA A 290 -13.10 -13.64 11.75
C ALA A 290 -13.03 -14.18 10.31
N VAL A 291 -11.88 -14.10 9.65
CA VAL A 291 -11.69 -14.67 8.31
C VAL A 291 -11.86 -16.19 8.31
N SER A 292 -11.32 -16.88 9.33
CA SER A 292 -11.47 -18.33 9.47
C SER A 292 -12.92 -18.78 9.56
N ALA A 293 -13.79 -17.93 10.14
CA ALA A 293 -15.22 -18.21 10.23
C ALA A 293 -15.98 -18.05 8.91
N ILE A 294 -15.52 -17.15 8.01
CA ILE A 294 -16.20 -16.86 6.73
C ILE A 294 -15.59 -17.55 5.53
N ALA A 295 -14.31 -17.91 5.61
CA ALA A 295 -13.55 -18.60 4.56
C ALA A 295 -12.54 -19.57 5.19
N PRO A 296 -12.96 -20.77 5.62
CA PRO A 296 -12.12 -21.69 6.39
C PRO A 296 -10.87 -22.20 5.63
N LEU A 297 -10.86 -22.15 4.31
CA LEU A 297 -9.74 -22.55 3.46
C LEU A 297 -8.79 -21.39 3.11
N ALA A 298 -9.15 -20.16 3.47
CA ALA A 298 -8.29 -19.01 3.28
C ALA A 298 -7.17 -18.97 4.34
N GLN A 299 -5.96 -18.61 3.90
CA GLN A 299 -4.81 -18.46 4.79
C GLN A 299 -4.43 -16.98 4.90
N VAL A 300 -4.48 -16.42 6.10
CA VAL A 300 -4.02 -15.06 6.34
C VAL A 300 -2.51 -15.08 6.57
N ILE A 301 -1.77 -14.37 5.73
CA ILE A 301 -0.31 -14.35 5.72
C ILE A 301 0.28 -12.96 5.90
N SER A 302 1.52 -12.89 6.38
CA SER A 302 2.36 -11.70 6.26
C SER A 302 2.96 -11.58 4.86
N PRO A 303 3.28 -10.37 4.38
CA PRO A 303 3.91 -10.20 3.07
C PRO A 303 5.23 -10.97 2.98
N ARG A 304 5.43 -11.72 1.87
CA ARG A 304 6.70 -12.40 1.58
C ARG A 304 7.76 -11.44 1.07
N TYR A 305 7.34 -10.51 0.23
CA TYR A 305 8.21 -9.54 -0.43
C TYR A 305 7.57 -8.14 -0.45
N GLU A 306 8.40 -7.11 -0.69
CA GLU A 306 7.92 -5.74 -0.90
C GLU A 306 7.16 -5.59 -2.23
N PRO A 307 6.26 -4.57 -2.38
CA PRO A 307 5.47 -4.39 -3.60
C PRO A 307 6.30 -4.22 -4.87
N ALA A 308 7.46 -3.56 -4.81
CA ALA A 308 8.36 -3.43 -5.95
C ALA A 308 8.87 -4.79 -6.47
N PHE A 309 9.05 -5.79 -5.59
CA PHE A 309 9.36 -7.15 -5.99
C PHE A 309 8.17 -7.79 -6.72
N GLY A 310 6.94 -7.56 -6.23
CA GLY A 310 5.72 -7.99 -6.93
C GLY A 310 5.61 -7.40 -8.34
N ALA A 311 5.98 -6.12 -8.51
CA ALA A 311 6.08 -5.51 -9.83
C ALA A 311 7.12 -6.23 -10.71
N GLY A 312 8.29 -6.57 -10.15
CA GLY A 312 9.31 -7.36 -10.86
C GLY A 312 8.79 -8.72 -11.32
N LEU A 313 8.02 -9.42 -10.47
CA LEU A 313 7.37 -10.69 -10.85
C LEU A 313 6.38 -10.51 -12.00
N LEU A 314 5.59 -9.43 -12.00
CA LEU A 314 4.68 -9.13 -13.11
C LEU A 314 5.43 -8.79 -14.41
N ALA A 315 6.55 -8.10 -14.32
CA ALA A 315 7.40 -7.85 -15.49
C ALA A 315 7.98 -9.15 -16.05
N LEU A 316 8.47 -10.07 -15.21
CA LEU A 316 8.95 -11.39 -15.65
C LEU A 316 7.83 -12.24 -16.29
N ASN A 317 6.62 -12.19 -15.75
CA ASN A 317 5.48 -12.90 -16.31
C ASN A 317 5.11 -12.40 -17.71
N ALA A 318 5.26 -11.10 -17.98
CA ALA A 318 4.99 -10.51 -19.29
C ALA A 318 5.95 -11.01 -20.39
N LEU A 319 7.15 -11.48 -20.03
CA LEU A 319 8.10 -12.06 -20.97
C LEU A 319 7.68 -13.48 -21.41
N ASN A 320 6.89 -14.19 -20.60
CA ASN A 320 6.46 -15.56 -20.84
C ASN A 320 5.04 -15.64 -21.44
N SER A 321 4.40 -14.47 -21.68
CA SER A 321 3.09 -14.31 -22.31
C SER A 321 3.23 -13.83 -23.75
#